data_c8b116905c0979e3926dab268f19114e
#
_entry.id   c8b116905c0979e3926dab268f19114e
#
_cell.length_a   1.000
_cell.length_b   1.000
_cell.length_c   1.000
_cell.angle_alpha   90.00
_cell.angle_beta   90.00
_cell.angle_gamma   90.00
#
_symmetry.space_group_name_H-M   'P 1'
#
loop_
_entity.id
_entity.type
_entity.pdbx_description
1 polymer ?
#
loop_
_entity_poly.entity_id
_entity_poly.type
_entity_poly.pdbx_seq_one_letter_code
_entity_poly.pdbx_strand_id
1 'polypeptide(L)'
;VTRQWLLEHARLDLPDVVVEKKSIDGTVKWAVGVNRDECVEMVMIPEKGRNTLCVSSQVGCSLDCSFCATGKQGFNGNLSAEEIVGQLLLANRYLQSSNQVVTNVVFMGMGEPLLNFESVLAAVDIMKDDMAFGLSKRKVTISSSGVVPAIEKLSKYTDCSLAISLHAPNDDLRNTLVPINRRYPI
;
A
#
# COMPACT_ATOMS: atom_id res chain seq x y z
N VAL A 1 -5.29 -22.88 26.15
CA VAL A 1 -6.55 -23.28 25.45
C VAL A 1 -6.71 -22.40 24.19
N THR A 2 -6.64 -21.08 24.29
CA THR A 2 -6.89 -20.17 23.16
C THR A 2 -5.86 -20.31 22.02
N ARG A 3 -4.56 -20.44 22.34
CA ARG A 3 -3.51 -20.59 21.31
C ARG A 3 -3.66 -21.89 20.53
N GLN A 4 -3.94 -23.00 21.22
CA GLN A 4 -4.15 -24.30 20.59
C GLN A 4 -5.37 -24.26 19.66
N TRP A 5 -6.47 -23.66 20.12
CA TRP A 5 -7.67 -23.48 19.31
C TRP A 5 -7.41 -22.65 18.05
N LEU A 6 -6.65 -21.54 18.18
CA LEU A 6 -6.27 -20.70 17.01
C LEU A 6 -5.43 -21.48 16.00
N LEU A 7 -4.48 -22.29 16.43
CA LEU A 7 -3.65 -23.11 15.54
C LEU A 7 -4.46 -24.15 14.75
N GLU A 8 -5.59 -24.60 15.31
CA GLU A 8 -6.46 -25.58 14.66
C GLU A 8 -7.55 -24.93 13.77
N HIS A 9 -7.94 -23.67 14.04
CA HIS A 9 -9.12 -23.03 13.44
C HIS A 9 -8.81 -21.72 12.69
N ALA A 10 -7.58 -21.22 12.77
CA ALA A 10 -7.15 -20.02 12.06
C ALA A 10 -5.93 -20.32 11.19
N ARG A 11 -5.86 -19.67 10.05
CA ARG A 11 -4.69 -19.66 9.17
C ARG A 11 -4.17 -18.24 9.00
N LEU A 12 -2.88 -18.11 8.90
CA LEU A 12 -2.18 -16.88 8.59
C LEU A 12 -1.26 -17.17 7.39
N ASP A 13 -1.91 -17.37 6.26
CA ASP A 13 -1.20 -17.68 5.02
C ASP A 13 -0.57 -16.40 4.48
N LEU A 14 0.69 -16.47 4.06
CA LEU A 14 1.34 -15.38 3.35
C LEU A 14 0.85 -15.35 1.90
N PRO A 15 0.81 -14.17 1.26
CA PRO A 15 0.54 -14.12 -0.16
C PRO A 15 1.62 -14.86 -0.95
N ASP A 16 1.22 -15.55 -2.01
CA ASP A 16 2.14 -16.28 -2.87
C ASP A 16 3.04 -15.31 -3.63
N VAL A 17 4.35 -15.55 -3.62
CA VAL A 17 5.31 -14.78 -4.40
C VAL A 17 5.36 -15.34 -5.82
N VAL A 18 4.82 -14.60 -6.79
CA VAL A 18 4.83 -14.95 -8.20
C VAL A 18 6.18 -14.61 -8.85
N VAL A 19 6.72 -13.43 -8.52
CA VAL A 19 8.01 -12.95 -9.03
C VAL A 19 8.73 -12.19 -7.92
N GLU A 20 10.03 -12.44 -7.80
CA GLU A 20 10.95 -11.62 -6.98
C GLU A 20 12.05 -11.04 -7.85
N LYS A 21 12.33 -9.75 -7.71
CA LYS A 21 13.48 -9.07 -8.33
C LYS A 21 14.23 -8.28 -7.28
N LYS A 22 15.55 -8.45 -7.23
CA LYS A 22 16.43 -7.73 -6.33
C LYS A 22 17.39 -6.86 -7.10
N SER A 23 17.49 -5.58 -6.71
CA SER A 23 18.42 -4.60 -7.27
C SER A 23 19.75 -4.61 -6.50
N ILE A 24 20.76 -3.98 -7.09
CA ILE A 24 22.14 -3.90 -6.51
C ILE A 24 22.13 -3.12 -5.18
N ASP A 25 21.26 -2.12 -5.04
CA ASP A 25 21.08 -1.32 -3.82
C ASP A 25 20.34 -2.05 -2.69
N GLY A 26 19.96 -3.31 -2.93
CA GLY A 26 19.22 -4.13 -1.97
C GLY A 26 17.69 -3.96 -2.04
N THR A 27 17.17 -3.07 -2.88
CA THR A 27 15.73 -2.94 -3.12
C THR A 27 15.19 -4.26 -3.66
N VAL A 28 14.08 -4.72 -3.09
CA VAL A 28 13.40 -5.95 -3.53
C VAL A 28 11.99 -5.62 -3.97
N LYS A 29 11.65 -6.04 -5.17
CA LYS A 29 10.31 -5.93 -5.74
C LYS A 29 9.70 -7.31 -5.87
N TRP A 30 8.50 -7.47 -5.36
CA TRP A 30 7.69 -8.68 -5.53
C TRP A 30 6.43 -8.39 -6.33
N ALA A 31 6.06 -9.36 -7.17
CA ALA A 31 4.68 -9.54 -7.59
C ALA A 31 4.09 -10.63 -6.69
N VAL A 32 3.03 -10.31 -5.98
CA VAL A 32 2.37 -11.22 -5.04
C VAL A 32 0.95 -11.52 -5.49
N GLY A 33 0.57 -12.80 -5.39
CA GLY A 33 -0.78 -13.26 -5.70
C GLY A 33 -1.79 -12.66 -4.72
N VAL A 34 -2.95 -12.30 -5.25
CA VAL A 34 -4.13 -11.88 -4.49
C VAL A 34 -5.32 -12.74 -4.90
N ASN A 35 -6.39 -12.71 -4.13
CA ASN A 35 -7.60 -13.43 -4.50
C ASN A 35 -8.07 -13.03 -5.91
N ARG A 36 -8.50 -13.98 -6.76
CA ARG A 36 -9.00 -13.80 -8.14
C ARG A 36 -7.98 -14.08 -9.25
N ASP A 37 -6.94 -14.86 -9.01
CA ASP A 37 -5.87 -15.17 -9.98
C ASP A 37 -5.14 -13.92 -10.53
N GLU A 38 -5.15 -12.84 -9.74
CA GLU A 38 -4.49 -11.58 -10.03
C GLU A 38 -3.23 -11.42 -9.18
N CYS A 39 -2.39 -10.46 -9.53
CA CYS A 39 -1.24 -10.11 -8.72
C CYS A 39 -1.07 -8.59 -8.58
N VAL A 40 -0.44 -8.19 -7.48
CA VAL A 40 -0.04 -6.81 -7.25
C VAL A 40 1.45 -6.72 -6.95
N GLU A 41 2.02 -5.55 -7.18
CA GLU A 41 3.41 -5.29 -6.89
C GLU A 41 3.58 -4.68 -5.50
N MET A 42 4.63 -5.07 -4.80
CA MET A 42 5.10 -4.43 -3.58
C MET A 42 6.61 -4.26 -3.64
N VAL A 43 7.15 -3.22 -2.99
CA VAL A 43 8.58 -2.90 -3.05
C VAL A 43 9.11 -2.62 -1.65
N MET A 44 10.16 -3.34 -1.26
CA MET A 44 10.92 -3.08 -0.03
C MET A 44 12.20 -2.32 -0.38
N ILE A 45 12.36 -1.16 0.21
CA ILE A 45 13.48 -0.23 -0.01
C ILE A 45 14.30 -0.16 1.29
N PRO A 46 15.47 -0.82 1.35
CA PRO A 46 16.33 -0.75 2.51
C PRO A 46 17.19 0.52 2.49
N GLU A 47 17.26 1.16 3.63
CA GLU A 47 18.17 2.29 3.90
C GLU A 47 18.86 2.06 5.25
N LYS A 48 19.89 2.85 5.55
CA LYS A 48 20.58 2.73 6.85
C LYS A 48 19.63 3.03 8.01
N GLY A 49 19.27 1.98 8.77
CA GLY A 49 18.36 2.09 9.91
C GLY A 49 16.88 2.24 9.55
N ARG A 50 16.51 2.03 8.29
CA ARG A 50 15.15 2.17 7.81
C ARG A 50 14.85 1.14 6.71
N ASN A 51 13.75 0.43 6.84
CA ASN A 51 13.20 -0.45 5.82
C ASN A 51 11.80 0.06 5.45
N THR A 52 11.67 0.66 4.28
CA THR A 52 10.39 1.19 3.79
C THR A 52 9.71 0.19 2.88
N LEU A 53 8.49 -0.19 3.20
CA LEU A 53 7.65 -1.01 2.34
C LEU A 53 6.65 -0.13 1.59
N CYS A 54 6.69 -0.20 0.27
CA CYS A 54 5.68 0.35 -0.61
C CYS A 54 4.63 -0.74 -0.89
N VAL A 55 3.39 -0.51 -0.47
CA VAL A 55 2.28 -1.46 -0.61
C VAL A 55 1.26 -1.00 -1.65
N SER A 56 0.62 -1.97 -2.28
CA SER A 56 -0.50 -1.78 -3.19
C SER A 56 -1.83 -1.81 -2.44
N SER A 57 -2.81 -1.07 -2.94
CA SER A 57 -4.17 -0.99 -2.40
C SER A 57 -5.26 -1.48 -3.34
N GLN A 58 -4.95 -1.64 -4.63
CA GLN A 58 -5.87 -2.10 -5.66
C GLN A 58 -5.14 -2.97 -6.68
N VAL A 59 -5.89 -3.81 -7.39
CA VAL A 59 -5.44 -4.44 -8.63
C VAL A 59 -5.76 -3.47 -9.77
N GLY A 60 -4.70 -2.92 -10.39
CA GLY A 60 -4.85 -1.82 -11.34
C GLY A 60 -5.24 -0.50 -10.69
N CYS A 61 -5.74 0.45 -11.47
CA CYS A 61 -6.17 1.76 -10.97
C CYS A 61 -7.18 2.40 -11.94
N SER A 62 -8.20 3.05 -11.39
CA SER A 62 -9.24 3.72 -12.18
C SER A 62 -8.91 5.17 -12.59
N LEU A 63 -7.79 5.74 -12.09
CA LEU A 63 -7.47 7.16 -12.32
C LEU A 63 -6.80 7.45 -13.66
N ASP A 64 -6.29 6.45 -14.34
CA ASP A 64 -5.65 6.52 -15.68
C ASP A 64 -4.65 7.68 -15.84
N CYS A 65 -3.78 7.91 -14.85
CA CYS A 65 -2.70 8.89 -14.96
C CYS A 65 -1.79 8.55 -16.15
N SER A 66 -1.48 9.54 -17.00
CA SER A 66 -0.85 9.33 -18.30
C SER A 66 0.53 8.66 -18.25
N PHE A 67 1.28 8.85 -17.17
CA PHE A 67 2.61 8.30 -16.93
C PHE A 67 2.60 6.97 -16.16
N CYS A 68 1.43 6.53 -15.66
CA CYS A 68 1.34 5.41 -14.72
C CYS A 68 1.04 4.09 -15.42
N ALA A 69 1.96 3.11 -15.32
CA ALA A 69 1.75 1.78 -15.89
C ALA A 69 0.54 1.07 -15.27
N THR A 70 0.31 1.23 -13.96
CA THR A 70 -0.85 0.67 -13.25
C THR A 70 -2.17 1.25 -13.77
N GLY A 71 -2.21 2.55 -14.07
CA GLY A 71 -3.41 3.18 -14.68
C GLY A 71 -3.75 2.60 -16.04
N LYS A 72 -2.75 2.19 -16.83
CA LYS A 72 -2.95 1.56 -18.14
C LYS A 72 -3.50 0.12 -18.07
N GLN A 73 -3.39 -0.54 -16.93
CA GLN A 73 -3.98 -1.86 -16.71
C GLN A 73 -5.50 -1.80 -16.50
N GLY A 74 -6.04 -0.61 -16.19
CA GLY A 74 -7.42 -0.45 -15.75
C GLY A 74 -7.63 -0.90 -14.30
N PHE A 75 -8.87 -0.84 -13.85
CA PHE A 75 -9.24 -1.21 -12.47
C PHE A 75 -9.88 -2.59 -12.46
N ASN A 76 -9.27 -3.54 -11.73
CA ASN A 76 -9.77 -4.92 -11.60
C ASN A 76 -10.33 -5.22 -10.20
N GLY A 77 -10.03 -4.40 -9.19
CA GLY A 77 -10.63 -4.54 -7.86
C GLY A 77 -9.85 -3.89 -6.72
N ASN A 78 -10.54 -3.70 -5.62
CA ASN A 78 -9.94 -3.27 -4.37
C ASN A 78 -9.30 -4.45 -3.65
N LEU A 79 -8.15 -4.25 -3.02
CA LEU A 79 -7.60 -5.22 -2.07
C LEU A 79 -8.38 -5.17 -0.76
N SER A 80 -8.54 -6.33 -0.12
CA SER A 80 -9.04 -6.40 1.24
C SER A 80 -7.97 -5.92 2.24
N ALA A 81 -8.37 -5.67 3.48
CA ALA A 81 -7.41 -5.34 4.54
C ALA A 81 -6.37 -6.45 4.76
N GLU A 82 -6.79 -7.71 4.65
CA GLU A 82 -5.92 -8.88 4.76
C GLU A 82 -4.87 -8.91 3.64
N GLU A 83 -5.26 -8.65 2.40
CA GLU A 83 -4.34 -8.61 1.24
C GLU A 83 -3.34 -7.46 1.35
N ILE A 84 -3.75 -6.32 1.91
CA ILE A 84 -2.85 -5.18 2.18
C ILE A 84 -1.87 -5.53 3.31
N VAL A 85 -2.36 -6.07 4.43
CA VAL A 85 -1.54 -6.47 5.58
C VAL A 85 -0.64 -7.66 5.24
N GLY A 86 -1.10 -8.57 4.40
CA GLY A 86 -0.33 -9.70 3.90
C GLY A 86 0.99 -9.29 3.25
N GLN A 87 1.01 -8.16 2.54
CA GLN A 87 2.24 -7.60 1.95
C GLN A 87 3.26 -7.24 3.04
N LEU A 88 2.81 -6.64 4.16
CA LEU A 88 3.68 -6.30 5.29
C LEU A 88 4.18 -7.55 6.02
N LEU A 89 3.32 -8.55 6.20
CA LEU A 89 3.71 -9.84 6.78
C LEU A 89 4.79 -10.53 5.95
N LEU A 90 4.63 -10.57 4.62
CA LEU A 90 5.61 -11.16 3.71
C LEU A 90 6.96 -10.45 3.80
N ALA A 91 6.96 -9.11 3.77
CA ALA A 91 8.19 -8.33 3.87
C ALA A 91 8.91 -8.54 5.21
N ASN A 92 8.17 -8.58 6.33
CA ASN A 92 8.75 -8.87 7.65
C ASN A 92 9.31 -10.30 7.71
N ARG A 93 8.64 -11.26 7.09
CA ARG A 93 9.15 -12.65 7.00
C ARG A 93 10.46 -12.71 6.21
N TYR A 94 10.55 -11.98 5.12
CA TYR A 94 11.77 -11.87 4.33
C TYR A 94 12.93 -11.26 5.14
N LEU A 95 12.68 -10.19 5.91
CA LEU A 95 13.68 -9.49 6.74
C LEU A 95 14.09 -10.27 8.00
N GLN A 96 13.31 -11.27 8.41
CA GLN A 96 13.56 -12.03 9.64
C GLN A 96 14.94 -12.70 9.66
N SER A 97 15.43 -13.18 8.51
CA SER A 97 16.77 -13.78 8.40
C SER A 97 17.90 -12.82 8.75
N SER A 98 17.69 -11.52 8.58
CA SER A 98 18.63 -10.43 8.89
C SER A 98 18.37 -9.80 10.26
N ASN A 99 17.44 -10.35 11.06
CA ASN A 99 16.96 -9.77 12.31
C ASN A 99 16.48 -8.32 12.16
N GLN A 100 15.82 -8.03 11.04
CA GLN A 100 15.27 -6.73 10.71
C GLN A 100 13.75 -6.83 10.55
N VAL A 101 13.10 -5.66 10.55
CA VAL A 101 11.66 -5.50 10.32
C VAL A 101 11.39 -4.32 9.40
N VAL A 102 10.22 -4.28 8.80
CA VAL A 102 9.72 -3.08 8.13
C VAL A 102 9.51 -1.99 9.17
N THR A 103 10.08 -0.81 8.92
CA THR A 103 9.99 0.33 9.83
C THR A 103 9.03 1.41 9.35
N ASN A 104 8.74 1.44 8.06
CA ASN A 104 7.88 2.43 7.42
C ASN A 104 7.02 1.75 6.35
N VAL A 105 5.78 2.15 6.22
CA VAL A 105 4.88 1.73 5.15
C VAL A 105 4.39 2.95 4.39
N VAL A 106 4.41 2.87 3.05
CA VAL A 106 3.87 3.90 2.16
C VAL A 106 2.89 3.26 1.18
N PHE A 107 1.69 3.81 1.08
CA PHE A 107 0.66 3.39 0.12
C PHE A 107 0.91 4.08 -1.22
N MET A 108 2.00 3.68 -1.90
CA MET A 108 2.46 4.28 -3.17
C MET A 108 2.68 3.21 -4.25
N GLY A 109 2.14 2.01 -4.06
CA GLY A 109 2.13 0.93 -5.04
C GLY A 109 0.98 1.07 -6.04
N MET A 110 0.34 -0.05 -6.36
CA MET A 110 -0.77 -0.07 -7.32
C MET A 110 -2.06 0.43 -6.66
N GLY A 111 -2.81 1.25 -7.43
CA GLY A 111 -4.12 1.78 -7.04
C GLY A 111 -4.08 3.17 -6.40
N GLU A 112 -5.28 3.73 -6.23
CA GLU A 112 -5.52 4.95 -5.45
C GLU A 112 -6.03 4.55 -4.07
N PRO A 113 -5.25 4.71 -2.99
CA PRO A 113 -5.65 4.25 -1.66
C PRO A 113 -6.99 4.82 -1.16
N LEU A 114 -7.27 6.08 -1.50
CA LEU A 114 -8.49 6.74 -1.04
C LEU A 114 -9.75 6.32 -1.82
N LEU A 115 -9.62 5.55 -2.91
CA LEU A 115 -10.73 4.86 -3.56
C LEU A 115 -10.98 3.47 -2.98
N ASN A 116 -10.08 2.97 -2.12
CA ASN A 116 -10.25 1.77 -1.30
C ASN A 116 -10.27 2.12 0.19
N PHE A 117 -11.02 3.15 0.55
CA PHE A 117 -10.94 3.85 1.82
C PHE A 117 -11.05 2.94 3.05
N GLU A 118 -12.09 2.11 3.11
CA GLU A 118 -12.39 1.30 4.30
C GLU A 118 -11.32 0.21 4.53
N SER A 119 -10.90 -0.51 3.46
CA SER A 119 -9.87 -1.54 3.59
C SER A 119 -8.50 -0.95 3.94
N VAL A 120 -8.18 0.22 3.37
CA VAL A 120 -6.92 0.92 3.69
C VAL A 120 -6.90 1.36 5.15
N LEU A 121 -8.00 1.93 5.67
CA LEU A 121 -8.08 2.31 7.08
C LEU A 121 -7.97 1.11 8.01
N ALA A 122 -8.69 0.03 7.72
CA ALA A 122 -8.61 -1.20 8.53
C ALA A 122 -7.17 -1.77 8.53
N ALA A 123 -6.49 -1.77 7.38
CA ALA A 123 -5.08 -2.18 7.30
C ALA A 123 -4.16 -1.24 8.10
N VAL A 124 -4.36 0.07 8.03
CA VAL A 124 -3.61 1.08 8.78
C VAL A 124 -3.80 0.89 10.29
N ASP A 125 -5.01 0.62 10.74
CA ASP A 125 -5.28 0.37 12.17
C ASP A 125 -4.54 -0.87 12.66
N ILE A 126 -4.54 -1.97 11.89
CA ILE A 126 -3.76 -3.18 12.21
C ILE A 126 -2.25 -2.87 12.21
N MET A 127 -1.75 -2.08 11.25
CA MET A 127 -0.34 -1.71 11.19
C MET A 127 0.11 -0.88 12.41
N LYS A 128 -0.78 -0.07 12.98
CA LYS A 128 -0.53 0.79 14.15
C LYS A 128 -0.75 0.08 15.48
N ASP A 129 -1.53 -0.99 15.50
CA ASP A 129 -1.88 -1.71 16.72
C ASP A 129 -0.62 -2.30 17.39
N ASP A 130 -0.43 -1.98 18.67
CA ASP A 130 0.72 -2.44 19.47
C ASP A 130 0.74 -3.97 19.63
N MET A 131 -0.41 -4.62 19.54
CA MET A 131 -0.53 -6.08 19.58
C MET A 131 -0.25 -6.75 18.22
N ALA A 132 -0.10 -5.94 17.14
CA ALA A 132 0.21 -6.42 15.80
C ALA A 132 1.60 -5.95 15.35
N PHE A 133 1.70 -4.82 14.62
CA PHE A 133 2.98 -4.35 14.08
C PHE A 133 3.57 -3.17 14.85
N GLY A 134 2.80 -2.44 15.62
CA GLY A 134 3.25 -1.33 16.46
C GLY A 134 3.87 -0.16 15.69
N LEU A 135 3.50 0.04 14.42
CA LEU A 135 4.02 1.16 13.64
C LEU A 135 3.43 2.48 14.14
N SER A 136 4.28 3.44 14.47
CA SER A 136 3.79 4.76 14.84
C SER A 136 3.11 5.45 13.64
N LYS A 137 2.16 6.35 13.91
CA LYS A 137 1.43 7.12 12.91
C LYS A 137 2.33 7.85 11.88
N ARG A 138 3.53 8.27 12.30
CA ARG A 138 4.52 8.94 11.42
C ARG A 138 5.26 7.97 10.50
N LYS A 139 5.10 6.68 10.71
CA LYS A 139 5.75 5.60 9.95
C LYS A 139 4.83 5.00 8.89
N VAL A 140 3.58 5.42 8.86
CA VAL A 140 2.62 5.05 7.82
C VAL A 140 2.21 6.29 7.04
N THR A 141 2.37 6.24 5.72
CA THR A 141 2.00 7.34 4.81
C THR A 141 0.97 6.84 3.81
N ILE A 142 -0.18 7.48 3.77
CA ILE A 142 -1.19 7.27 2.74
C ILE A 142 -0.95 8.30 1.64
N SER A 143 -0.88 7.88 0.37
CA SER A 143 -0.79 8.82 -0.74
C SER A 143 -2.14 8.96 -1.44
N SER A 144 -2.33 10.08 -2.14
CA SER A 144 -3.49 10.28 -3.00
C SER A 144 -3.15 11.17 -4.19
N SER A 145 -3.76 10.87 -5.31
CA SER A 145 -3.74 11.73 -6.49
C SER A 145 -4.73 12.90 -6.41
N GLY A 146 -5.42 13.09 -5.28
CA GLY A 146 -6.32 14.22 -5.05
C GLY A 146 -7.81 13.85 -5.05
N VAL A 147 -8.19 12.75 -4.43
CA VAL A 147 -9.61 12.41 -4.15
C VAL A 147 -10.09 13.27 -2.99
N VAL A 148 -10.38 14.56 -3.26
CA VAL A 148 -10.63 15.60 -2.23
C VAL A 148 -11.68 15.18 -1.19
N PRO A 149 -12.87 14.65 -1.52
CA PRO A 149 -13.83 14.27 -0.49
C PRO A 149 -13.32 13.18 0.45
N ALA A 150 -12.46 12.28 -0.05
CA ALA A 150 -11.86 11.25 0.79
C ALA A 150 -10.71 11.81 1.65
N ILE A 151 -9.95 12.79 1.13
CA ILE A 151 -8.93 13.51 1.91
C ILE A 151 -9.56 14.25 3.09
N GLU A 152 -10.66 14.98 2.87
CA GLU A 152 -11.39 15.68 3.93
C GLU A 152 -11.95 14.72 4.99
N LYS A 153 -12.44 13.56 4.53
CA LYS A 153 -12.90 12.50 5.41
C LYS A 153 -11.75 11.88 6.22
N LEU A 154 -10.57 11.69 5.62
CA LEU A 154 -9.44 10.95 6.18
C LEU A 154 -9.01 11.45 7.56
N SER A 155 -8.94 12.77 7.76
CA SER A 155 -8.53 13.39 9.02
C SER A 155 -9.39 13.03 10.22
N LYS A 156 -10.61 12.53 10.00
CA LYS A 156 -11.53 12.10 11.07
C LYS A 156 -11.29 10.66 11.51
N TYR A 157 -10.56 9.86 10.71
CA TYR A 157 -10.39 8.43 10.93
C TYR A 157 -8.95 8.04 11.26
N THR A 158 -7.97 8.80 10.79
CA THR A 158 -6.56 8.50 11.06
C THR A 158 -5.72 9.75 11.17
N ASP A 159 -4.63 9.64 11.92
CA ASP A 159 -3.61 10.68 12.11
C ASP A 159 -2.28 10.31 11.41
N CYS A 160 -2.31 9.38 10.46
CA CYS A 160 -1.18 9.02 9.62
C CYS A 160 -0.77 10.16 8.68
N SER A 161 0.46 10.10 8.18
CA SER A 161 0.94 11.08 7.20
C SER A 161 0.17 10.95 5.88
N LEU A 162 -0.19 12.08 5.29
CA LEU A 162 -0.76 12.16 3.94
C LEU A 162 0.28 12.72 2.97
N ALA A 163 0.42 12.09 1.82
CA ALA A 163 1.23 12.59 0.70
C ALA A 163 0.32 12.85 -0.51
N ILE A 164 0.49 14.00 -1.16
CA ILE A 164 -0.26 14.35 -2.37
C ILE A 164 0.63 14.20 -3.60
N SER A 165 0.18 13.40 -4.55
CA SER A 165 0.79 13.23 -5.86
C SER A 165 0.47 14.43 -6.75
N LEU A 166 1.22 15.53 -6.60
CA LEU A 166 0.94 16.79 -7.27
C LEU A 166 1.26 16.73 -8.77
N HIS A 167 2.46 16.29 -9.12
CA HIS A 167 2.99 16.04 -10.48
C HIS A 167 3.08 17.26 -11.42
N ALA A 168 2.39 18.36 -11.14
CA ALA A 168 2.40 19.56 -11.96
C ALA A 168 2.15 20.82 -11.12
N PRO A 169 2.71 21.98 -11.51
CA PRO A 169 2.57 23.24 -10.77
C PRO A 169 1.29 24.03 -11.11
N ASN A 170 0.53 23.58 -12.10
CA ASN A 170 -0.71 24.25 -12.56
C ASN A 170 -1.72 23.24 -13.09
N ASP A 171 -2.97 23.66 -13.19
CA ASP A 171 -4.08 22.80 -13.58
C ASP A 171 -3.99 22.34 -15.05
N ASP A 172 -3.52 23.16 -15.97
CA ASP A 172 -3.45 22.82 -17.40
C ASP A 172 -2.57 21.57 -17.62
N LEU A 173 -1.36 21.58 -17.05
CA LEU A 173 -0.46 20.45 -17.12
C LEU A 173 -0.99 19.27 -16.30
N ARG A 174 -1.51 19.54 -15.10
CA ARG A 174 -2.02 18.50 -14.22
C ARG A 174 -3.23 17.78 -14.81
N ASN A 175 -4.12 18.48 -15.50
CA ASN A 175 -5.25 17.89 -16.22
C ASN A 175 -4.83 16.87 -17.28
N THR A 176 -3.63 17.05 -17.85
CA THR A 176 -3.06 16.12 -18.82
C THR A 176 -2.41 14.91 -18.16
N LEU A 177 -1.71 15.13 -17.04
CA LEU A 177 -0.95 14.07 -16.35
C LEU A 177 -1.81 13.25 -15.40
N VAL A 178 -2.72 13.90 -14.67
CA VAL A 178 -3.52 13.34 -13.58
C VAL A 178 -5.00 13.69 -13.81
N PRO A 179 -5.76 12.88 -14.54
CA PRO A 179 -7.10 13.23 -15.03
C PRO A 179 -8.12 13.61 -13.94
N ILE A 180 -7.98 13.09 -12.71
CA ILE A 180 -8.85 13.45 -11.58
C ILE A 180 -8.79 14.95 -11.24
N ASN A 181 -7.72 15.66 -11.66
CA ASN A 181 -7.58 17.10 -11.49
C ASN A 181 -8.71 17.90 -12.14
N ARG A 182 -9.30 17.39 -13.23
CA ARG A 182 -10.46 18.03 -13.89
C ARG A 182 -11.67 18.11 -12.95
N ARG A 183 -11.76 17.18 -12.00
CA ARG A 183 -12.83 17.14 -10.99
C ARG A 183 -12.46 17.89 -9.73
N TYR A 184 -11.17 17.84 -9.36
CA TYR A 184 -10.62 18.46 -8.17
C TYR A 184 -9.31 19.17 -8.54
N PRO A 185 -9.40 20.44 -9.02
CA PRO A 185 -8.22 21.24 -9.39
C PRO A 185 -7.36 21.58 -8.16
N ILE A 186 -6.13 22.09 -8.45
CA ILE A 186 -5.17 22.51 -7.41
C ILE A 186 -5.73 23.63 -6.56
#